data_fb08d29ad82f63ece66fd9d30a11f5d6
#
_entry.id   fb08d29ad82f63ece66fd9d30a11f5d6
#
_cell.length_a   1.000
_cell.length_b   1.000
_cell.length_c   1.000
_cell.angle_alpha   90.00
_cell.angle_beta   90.00
_cell.angle_gamma   90.00
#
_symmetry.space_group_name_H-M   'P 1'
#
loop_
_entity.id
_entity.type
_entity.pdbx_description
1 polymer ?
#
loop_
_entity_poly.entity_id
_entity_poly.type
_entity_poly.pdbx_seq_one_letter_code
_entity_poly.pdbx_strand_id
1 'polypeptide(L)'
;MALNPVGSGSSLTVSTDTAKVIANGIAQQSDTLKVTLVGASGLEGAHIKVGEMPTATTADFYLVKGETATLNIHRPASQRVIGITTGSTTILQFPEGTGSPFGVGNSVSITATDQSYYDDIIKDSSVTAVDNTAGVGGAFATRITVDADTSGIKTDISTYATLRNSFKVSALAKGNAASVTGALYYQQVQVTGEA
;
A
#
# COMPACT_ATOMS: atom_id res chain seq x y z
N MET A 1 -20.51 -9.58 17.65
CA MET A 1 -19.46 -8.83 16.92
C MET A 1 -19.89 -8.80 15.47
N ALA A 2 -20.22 -7.64 14.94
CA ALA A 2 -20.64 -7.46 13.56
C ALA A 2 -19.47 -6.92 12.72
N LEU A 3 -19.37 -7.37 11.45
CA LEU A 3 -18.41 -6.87 10.47
C LEU A 3 -19.14 -5.98 9.48
N ASN A 4 -18.93 -4.68 9.55
CA ASN A 4 -19.50 -3.72 8.62
C ASN A 4 -18.52 -3.44 7.47
N PRO A 5 -18.94 -3.62 6.21
CA PRO A 5 -18.10 -3.30 5.05
C PRO A 5 -17.76 -1.81 5.02
N VAL A 6 -16.51 -1.49 4.68
CA VAL A 6 -16.03 -0.12 4.49
C VAL A 6 -15.47 -0.01 3.07
N GLY A 7 -16.06 0.87 2.27
CA GLY A 7 -15.66 1.03 0.87
C GLY A 7 -16.06 -0.13 -0.04
N SER A 8 -15.52 -0.14 -1.25
CA SER A 8 -15.77 -1.18 -2.25
C SER A 8 -14.89 -2.40 -2.01
N GLY A 9 -15.42 -3.59 -2.25
CA GLY A 9 -14.63 -4.81 -2.32
C GLY A 9 -13.82 -4.86 -3.62
N SER A 10 -12.70 -5.58 -3.57
CA SER A 10 -11.82 -5.82 -4.72
C SER A 10 -11.43 -7.29 -4.81
N SER A 11 -10.87 -7.68 -5.95
CA SER A 11 -10.38 -9.04 -6.15
C SER A 11 -9.00 -9.07 -6.79
N LEU A 12 -8.26 -10.11 -6.49
CA LEU A 12 -6.93 -10.40 -7.01
C LEU A 12 -6.93 -11.80 -7.60
N THR A 13 -6.51 -11.94 -8.86
CA THR A 13 -6.23 -13.26 -9.42
C THR A 13 -4.95 -13.82 -8.81
N VAL A 14 -5.01 -15.01 -8.26
CA VAL A 14 -3.86 -15.72 -7.67
C VAL A 14 -3.43 -16.87 -8.56
N SER A 15 -2.13 -17.13 -8.62
CA SER A 15 -1.55 -18.23 -9.39
C SER A 15 -0.41 -18.91 -8.61
N THR A 16 -0.04 -20.12 -9.01
CA THR A 16 1.08 -20.85 -8.40
C THR A 16 2.46 -20.35 -8.85
N ASP A 17 2.54 -19.64 -9.97
CA ASP A 17 3.82 -19.31 -10.60
C ASP A 17 4.46 -18.06 -10.00
N THR A 18 3.64 -17.09 -9.63
CA THR A 18 4.11 -15.80 -9.11
C THR A 18 3.11 -15.19 -8.13
N ALA A 19 3.62 -14.62 -7.06
CA ALA A 19 2.82 -13.79 -6.18
C ALA A 19 2.28 -12.58 -6.97
N LYS A 20 0.98 -12.40 -6.93
CA LYS A 20 0.31 -11.24 -7.53
C LYS A 20 0.15 -10.18 -6.46
N VAL A 21 0.56 -8.96 -6.80
CA VAL A 21 0.44 -7.80 -5.93
C VAL A 21 -0.59 -6.86 -6.51
N ILE A 22 -1.55 -6.46 -5.71
CA ILE A 22 -2.43 -5.34 -6.04
C ILE A 22 -2.03 -4.13 -5.20
N ALA A 23 -1.73 -3.05 -5.90
CA ALA A 23 -1.58 -1.74 -5.33
C ALA A 23 -2.97 -1.09 -5.28
N ASN A 24 -3.68 -1.29 -4.20
CA ASN A 24 -4.88 -0.50 -3.95
C ASN A 24 -4.69 0.20 -2.62
N GLY A 25 -4.76 1.52 -2.64
CA GLY A 25 -4.80 2.30 -1.42
C GLY A 25 -5.93 1.79 -0.54
N ILE A 26 -5.60 1.07 0.50
CA ILE A 26 -6.57 0.65 1.49
C ILE A 26 -6.94 1.90 2.26
N ALA A 27 -8.21 2.31 2.17
CA ALA A 27 -8.70 3.50 2.85
C ALA A 27 -8.47 3.36 4.36
N GLN A 28 -8.11 4.46 5.02
CA GLN A 28 -7.62 4.48 6.40
C GLN A 28 -8.69 4.32 7.48
N GLN A 29 -9.89 3.93 7.12
CA GLN A 29 -11.03 3.93 8.03
C GLN A 29 -11.18 2.64 8.84
N SER A 30 -10.37 1.61 8.55
CA SER A 30 -10.46 0.33 9.23
C SER A 30 -9.10 -0.35 9.34
N ASP A 31 -8.85 -0.96 10.47
CA ASP A 31 -7.64 -1.74 10.74
C ASP A 31 -7.84 -3.23 10.41
N THR A 32 -8.93 -3.59 9.73
CA THR A 32 -9.31 -4.98 9.49
C THR A 32 -9.67 -5.21 8.03
N LEU A 33 -9.09 -6.27 7.46
CA LEU A 33 -9.35 -6.73 6.10
C LEU A 33 -10.00 -8.11 6.14
N LYS A 34 -11.18 -8.24 5.56
CA LYS A 34 -11.82 -9.53 5.30
C LYS A 34 -11.33 -10.04 3.96
N VAL A 35 -10.85 -11.28 3.92
CA VAL A 35 -10.38 -11.95 2.71
C VAL A 35 -11.12 -13.27 2.52
N THR A 36 -11.47 -13.60 1.27
CA THR A 36 -12.13 -14.86 0.91
C THR A 36 -11.45 -15.41 -0.34
N LEU A 37 -11.01 -16.67 -0.28
CA LEU A 37 -10.36 -17.34 -1.39
C LEU A 37 -11.35 -18.23 -2.14
N VAL A 38 -11.50 -18.00 -3.43
CA VAL A 38 -12.31 -18.82 -4.33
C VAL A 38 -11.42 -19.33 -5.48
N GLY A 39 -11.62 -20.55 -5.92
CA GLY A 39 -10.78 -21.08 -6.99
C GLY A 39 -11.31 -22.33 -7.66
N ALA A 40 -10.69 -22.65 -8.79
CA ALA A 40 -10.97 -23.81 -9.60
C ALA A 40 -10.61 -25.14 -8.91
N SER A 41 -10.97 -26.23 -9.55
CA SER A 41 -10.50 -27.57 -9.17
C SER A 41 -8.96 -27.61 -9.17
N GLY A 42 -8.36 -28.20 -8.15
CA GLY A 42 -6.91 -28.27 -8.00
C GLY A 42 -6.29 -27.17 -7.13
N LEU A 43 -6.95 -26.04 -6.90
CA LEU A 43 -6.51 -25.07 -5.91
C LEU A 43 -6.78 -25.62 -4.50
N GLU A 44 -5.77 -25.68 -3.68
CA GLU A 44 -5.84 -26.10 -2.26
C GLU A 44 -6.01 -24.88 -1.35
N GLY A 45 -5.28 -23.81 -1.64
CA GLY A 45 -5.27 -22.60 -0.84
C GLY A 45 -4.35 -21.54 -1.44
N ALA A 46 -4.10 -20.47 -0.69
CA ALA A 46 -3.14 -19.44 -1.05
C ALA A 46 -2.43 -18.89 0.19
N HIS A 47 -1.17 -18.56 0.03
CA HIS A 47 -0.43 -17.76 0.99
C HIS A 47 -0.71 -16.29 0.74
N ILE A 48 -1.08 -15.56 1.78
CA ILE A 48 -1.54 -14.17 1.70
C ILE A 48 -0.65 -13.30 2.56
N LYS A 49 -0.25 -12.17 2.02
CA LYS A 49 0.46 -11.12 2.74
C LYS A 49 -0.19 -9.77 2.47
N VAL A 50 -0.31 -8.97 3.50
CA VAL A 50 -0.81 -7.59 3.41
C VAL A 50 0.23 -6.67 4.05
N GLY A 51 0.52 -5.55 3.43
CA GLY A 51 1.46 -4.58 3.96
C GLY A 51 1.99 -3.59 2.93
N GLU A 52 2.96 -2.81 3.36
CA GLU A 52 3.57 -1.73 2.59
C GLU A 52 4.46 -2.25 1.44
N MET A 53 5.01 -3.45 1.61
CA MET A 53 5.87 -4.13 0.63
C MET A 53 5.51 -5.63 0.53
N PRO A 54 4.31 -5.99 0.20
CA PRO A 54 3.98 -7.39 0.22
C PRO A 54 4.47 -8.09 -1.05
N THR A 55 5.21 -9.16 -0.86
CA THR A 55 5.31 -10.25 -1.83
C THR A 55 5.04 -11.51 -1.05
N ALA A 56 3.93 -12.16 -1.33
CA ALA A 56 3.55 -13.38 -0.62
C ALA A 56 4.53 -14.50 -0.91
N THR A 57 4.91 -15.22 0.13
CA THR A 57 5.80 -16.38 0.12
C THR A 57 5.12 -17.55 0.82
N THR A 58 5.69 -18.73 0.73
CA THR A 58 5.18 -19.93 1.42
C THR A 58 5.28 -19.86 2.95
N ALA A 59 5.91 -18.83 3.50
CA ALA A 59 6.00 -18.59 4.94
C ALA A 59 4.86 -17.67 5.48
N ASP A 60 4.07 -17.07 4.57
CA ASP A 60 3.01 -16.15 4.94
C ASP A 60 1.71 -16.88 5.31
N PHE A 61 0.72 -16.13 5.80
CA PHE A 61 -0.58 -16.66 6.24
C PHE A 61 -1.24 -17.52 5.15
N TYR A 62 -1.59 -18.75 5.49
CA TYR A 62 -2.22 -19.68 4.56
C TYR A 62 -3.73 -19.70 4.73
N LEU A 63 -4.47 -19.43 3.66
CA LEU A 63 -5.93 -19.49 3.59
C LEU A 63 -6.35 -20.65 2.68
N VAL A 64 -7.17 -21.55 3.21
CA VAL A 64 -7.70 -22.69 2.45
C VAL A 64 -8.77 -22.20 1.45
N LYS A 65 -8.88 -22.86 0.31
CA LYS A 65 -9.92 -22.58 -0.66
C LYS A 65 -11.33 -22.70 -0.07
N GLY A 66 -12.16 -21.69 -0.33
CA GLY A 66 -13.53 -21.60 0.18
C GLY A 66 -13.65 -20.97 1.56
N GLU A 67 -12.53 -20.73 2.23
CA GLU A 67 -12.55 -20.08 3.53
C GLU A 67 -12.48 -18.57 3.45
N THR A 68 -12.90 -17.95 4.55
CA THR A 68 -12.83 -16.52 4.79
C THR A 68 -12.03 -16.27 6.06
N ALA A 69 -11.09 -15.36 5.99
CA ALA A 69 -10.33 -14.91 7.14
C ALA A 69 -10.47 -13.39 7.34
N THR A 70 -10.20 -12.97 8.55
CA THR A 70 -10.11 -11.55 8.93
C THR A 70 -8.68 -11.27 9.35
N LEU A 71 -8.03 -10.35 8.67
CA LEU A 71 -6.64 -9.97 8.90
C LEU A 71 -6.60 -8.58 9.52
N ASN A 72 -5.81 -8.41 10.56
CA ASN A 72 -5.51 -7.10 11.10
C ASN A 72 -4.46 -6.42 10.23
N ILE A 73 -4.71 -5.17 9.88
CA ILE A 73 -3.77 -4.33 9.15
C ILE A 73 -3.37 -3.14 10.03
N HIS A 74 -2.10 -2.78 10.01
CA HIS A 74 -1.65 -1.59 10.72
C HIS A 74 -2.16 -0.33 10.01
N ARG A 75 -2.37 0.74 10.78
CA ARG A 75 -2.63 2.04 10.17
C ARG A 75 -1.43 2.46 9.32
N PRO A 76 -1.68 2.92 8.08
CA PRO A 76 -0.61 3.42 7.24
C PRO A 76 0.06 4.62 7.90
N ALA A 77 1.39 4.64 7.85
CA ALA A 77 2.13 5.84 8.22
C ALA A 77 1.72 6.99 7.30
N SER A 78 1.68 8.18 7.85
CA SER A 78 1.39 9.41 7.09
C SER A 78 2.29 10.53 7.55
N GLN A 79 2.70 11.38 6.60
CA GLN A 79 3.55 12.53 6.85
C GLN A 79 3.14 13.68 5.95
N ARG A 80 3.10 14.90 6.52
CA ARG A 80 2.89 16.12 5.74
C ARG A 80 4.07 16.35 4.81
N VAL A 81 3.79 16.73 3.58
CA VAL A 81 4.78 17.15 2.59
C VAL A 81 4.75 18.67 2.47
N ILE A 82 5.93 19.32 2.53
CA ILE A 82 6.07 20.77 2.45
C ILE A 82 6.78 21.24 1.20
N GLY A 83 7.36 20.34 0.42
CA GLY A 83 8.05 20.66 -0.82
C GLY A 83 8.15 19.47 -1.74
N ILE A 84 8.12 19.75 -3.06
CA ILE A 84 8.34 18.79 -4.14
C ILE A 84 9.47 19.31 -5.02
N THR A 85 10.40 18.42 -5.38
CA THR A 85 11.34 18.67 -6.47
C THR A 85 10.98 17.69 -7.58
N THR A 86 10.61 18.24 -8.74
CA THR A 86 10.16 17.48 -9.92
C THR A 86 11.33 16.96 -10.74
N GLY A 87 11.14 15.84 -11.42
CA GLY A 87 12.13 15.20 -12.26
C GLY A 87 11.67 13.81 -12.70
N SER A 88 12.55 13.04 -13.34
CA SER A 88 12.33 11.63 -13.67
C SER A 88 12.13 10.74 -12.43
N THR A 89 12.56 11.22 -11.29
CA THR A 89 12.18 10.79 -9.96
C THR A 89 11.78 12.02 -9.16
N THR A 90 10.87 11.85 -8.22
CA THR A 90 10.33 12.96 -7.42
C THR A 90 10.92 12.96 -6.03
N ILE A 91 11.38 14.12 -5.57
CA ILE A 91 11.84 14.29 -4.19
C ILE A 91 10.77 15.03 -3.40
N LEU A 92 10.35 14.42 -2.28
CA LEU A 92 9.37 14.97 -1.36
C LEU A 92 10.07 15.39 -0.06
N GLN A 93 9.80 16.62 0.38
CA GLN A 93 10.39 17.19 1.58
C GLN A 93 9.36 17.23 2.71
N PHE A 94 9.78 16.80 3.88
CA PHE A 94 9.00 16.85 5.12
C PHE A 94 9.35 18.07 5.98
N PRO A 95 8.49 18.45 6.94
CA PRO A 95 8.78 19.53 7.87
C PRO A 95 10.08 19.31 8.65
N GLU A 96 10.75 20.41 8.98
CA GLU A 96 11.95 20.38 9.82
C GLU A 96 11.73 19.61 11.12
N GLY A 97 12.76 18.87 11.53
CA GLY A 97 12.75 18.09 12.76
C GLY A 97 11.91 16.81 12.70
N THR A 98 11.30 16.49 11.55
CA THR A 98 10.55 15.25 11.37
C THR A 98 11.39 14.23 10.62
N GLY A 99 11.51 13.01 11.16
CA GLY A 99 12.07 11.87 10.45
C GLY A 99 11.10 11.33 9.40
N SER A 100 11.60 10.47 8.50
CA SER A 100 10.74 9.74 7.56
C SER A 100 10.11 8.54 8.27
N PRO A 101 8.77 8.42 8.27
CA PRO A 101 8.11 7.19 8.70
C PRO A 101 8.14 6.11 7.59
N PHE A 102 8.66 6.45 6.40
CA PHE A 102 8.74 5.56 5.25
C PHE A 102 10.17 5.05 5.07
N GLY A 103 10.29 3.78 4.72
CA GLY A 103 11.56 3.13 4.35
C GLY A 103 11.69 2.94 2.84
N VAL A 104 12.93 2.69 2.37
CA VAL A 104 13.18 2.32 0.97
C VAL A 104 12.39 1.07 0.60
N GLY A 105 11.72 1.11 -0.55
CA GLY A 105 10.84 0.06 -1.06
C GLY A 105 9.39 0.17 -0.56
N ASN A 106 9.07 1.04 0.40
CA ASN A 106 7.67 1.29 0.75
C ASN A 106 6.92 1.86 -0.45
N SER A 107 5.67 1.46 -0.61
CA SER A 107 4.74 2.08 -1.54
C SER A 107 4.02 3.24 -0.87
N VAL A 108 3.99 4.37 -1.55
CA VAL A 108 3.40 5.61 -1.02
C VAL A 108 2.51 6.28 -2.04
N SER A 109 1.51 7.01 -1.54
CA SER A 109 0.64 7.87 -2.34
C SER A 109 0.51 9.23 -1.69
N ILE A 110 0.49 10.29 -2.48
CA ILE A 110 0.23 11.64 -2.00
C ILE A 110 -1.26 11.98 -2.14
N THR A 111 -1.77 12.80 -1.25
CA THR A 111 -3.16 13.27 -1.28
C THR A 111 -3.25 14.71 -0.84
N ALA A 112 -4.36 15.37 -1.17
CA ALA A 112 -4.65 16.75 -0.78
C ALA A 112 -3.62 17.76 -1.31
N THR A 113 -3.15 17.56 -2.53
CA THR A 113 -2.38 18.56 -3.26
C THR A 113 -3.34 19.55 -3.94
N ASP A 114 -2.91 20.80 -4.12
CA ASP A 114 -3.69 21.78 -4.89
C ASP A 114 -3.77 21.43 -6.39
N GLN A 115 -2.92 20.49 -6.81
CA GLN A 115 -2.79 20.03 -8.18
C GLN A 115 -3.17 18.53 -8.19
N SER A 116 -4.38 18.23 -8.58
CA SER A 116 -4.92 16.85 -8.58
C SER A 116 -4.06 15.86 -9.39
N TYR A 117 -3.31 16.32 -10.37
CA TYR A 117 -2.41 15.46 -11.13
C TYR A 117 -1.25 14.88 -10.31
N TYR A 118 -0.82 15.53 -9.21
CA TYR A 118 0.17 14.92 -8.31
C TYR A 118 -0.43 13.72 -7.58
N ASP A 119 -1.71 13.80 -7.20
CA ASP A 119 -2.41 12.71 -6.53
C ASP A 119 -2.51 11.48 -7.44
N ASP A 120 -2.57 11.69 -8.77
CA ASP A 120 -2.60 10.60 -9.75
C ASP A 120 -1.22 10.06 -10.10
N ILE A 121 -0.19 10.90 -10.17
CA ILE A 121 1.17 10.50 -10.58
C ILE A 121 1.93 9.88 -9.40
N ILE A 122 1.85 10.48 -8.20
CA ILE A 122 2.48 9.94 -6.99
C ILE A 122 1.47 9.03 -6.29
N LYS A 123 1.05 8.00 -7.01
CA LYS A 123 0.13 6.98 -6.53
C LYS A 123 0.80 5.62 -6.58
N ASP A 124 0.83 4.95 -5.44
CA ASP A 124 1.49 3.64 -5.28
C ASP A 124 2.96 3.63 -5.74
N SER A 125 3.62 4.79 -5.67
CA SER A 125 5.01 4.97 -6.06
C SER A 125 5.95 4.36 -5.00
N SER A 126 7.08 3.83 -5.45
CA SER A 126 8.05 3.22 -4.54
C SER A 126 9.05 4.24 -4.02
N VAL A 127 9.32 4.22 -2.73
CA VAL A 127 10.40 4.99 -2.10
C VAL A 127 11.73 4.38 -2.51
N THR A 128 12.55 5.13 -3.20
CA THR A 128 13.87 4.68 -3.71
C THR A 128 15.03 5.15 -2.84
N ALA A 129 14.86 6.26 -2.13
CA ALA A 129 15.85 6.75 -1.17
C ALA A 129 15.20 7.52 -0.02
N VAL A 130 15.87 7.49 1.13
CA VAL A 130 15.52 8.30 2.32
C VAL A 130 16.76 9.05 2.75
N ASP A 131 16.68 10.37 2.82
CA ASP A 131 17.74 11.25 3.29
C ASP A 131 17.26 12.02 4.52
N ASN A 132 17.80 11.67 5.67
CA ASN A 132 17.49 12.32 6.95
C ASN A 132 18.50 13.44 7.28
N THR A 133 19.47 13.72 6.41
CA THR A 133 20.55 14.69 6.63
C THR A 133 20.40 15.97 5.84
N ALA A 134 19.43 16.03 4.93
CA ALA A 134 19.23 17.16 4.03
C ALA A 134 18.80 18.43 4.78
N GLY A 135 19.76 19.25 5.15
CA GLY A 135 19.53 20.56 5.73
C GLY A 135 20.66 21.52 5.42
N VAL A 136 20.36 22.67 4.85
CA VAL A 136 21.31 23.79 4.73
C VAL A 136 21.17 24.62 5.99
N GLY A 137 22.27 24.83 6.73
CA GLY A 137 22.27 25.68 7.91
C GLY A 137 21.91 25.01 9.24
N GLY A 138 22.01 23.69 9.36
CA GLY A 138 21.81 22.95 10.61
C GLY A 138 20.37 22.55 10.92
N ALA A 139 19.45 22.82 10.03
CA ALA A 139 18.07 22.33 10.12
C ALA A 139 17.97 20.93 9.47
N PHE A 140 17.48 19.96 10.21
CA PHE A 140 17.23 18.61 9.69
C PHE A 140 15.98 18.64 8.81
N ALA A 141 16.14 18.64 7.49
CA ALA A 141 15.04 18.41 6.56
C ALA A 141 15.13 17.00 6.03
N THR A 142 14.16 16.16 6.37
CA THR A 142 14.06 14.83 5.82
C THR A 142 13.48 14.90 4.41
N ARG A 143 14.10 14.19 3.49
CA ARG A 143 13.64 14.03 2.12
C ARG A 143 13.53 12.55 1.76
N ILE A 144 12.53 12.23 0.96
CA ILE A 144 12.45 10.92 0.31
C ILE A 144 12.40 11.11 -1.20
N THR A 145 12.97 10.15 -1.92
CA THR A 145 12.85 10.06 -3.37
C THR A 145 11.88 8.94 -3.70
N VAL A 146 10.95 9.20 -4.60
CA VAL A 146 10.01 8.21 -5.14
C VAL A 146 10.22 8.05 -6.63
N ASP A 147 9.87 6.89 -7.19
CA ASP A 147 10.04 6.53 -8.60
C ASP A 147 9.03 7.20 -9.54
N ALA A 148 8.15 8.04 -9.01
CA ALA A 148 7.19 8.80 -9.83
C ALA A 148 7.92 9.85 -10.69
N ASP A 149 7.62 9.86 -12.00
CA ASP A 149 8.10 10.88 -12.93
C ASP A 149 7.17 12.09 -12.95
N THR A 150 7.66 13.19 -12.40
CA THR A 150 6.98 14.50 -12.39
C THR A 150 7.67 15.53 -13.28
N SER A 151 8.46 15.09 -14.26
CA SER A 151 9.15 15.98 -15.21
C SER A 151 8.17 16.91 -15.92
N GLY A 152 8.48 18.18 -15.98
CA GLY A 152 7.64 19.18 -16.65
C GLY A 152 6.40 19.63 -15.88
N ILE A 153 6.21 19.14 -14.66
CA ILE A 153 5.10 19.56 -13.79
C ILE A 153 5.55 20.72 -12.89
N LYS A 154 4.63 21.61 -12.56
CA LYS A 154 4.92 22.73 -11.65
C LYS A 154 5.21 22.22 -10.23
N THR A 155 6.09 22.95 -9.54
CA THR A 155 6.59 22.59 -8.21
C THR A 155 5.70 23.07 -7.04
N ASP A 156 4.59 23.72 -7.34
CA ASP A 156 3.69 24.24 -6.30
C ASP A 156 2.98 23.09 -5.58
N ILE A 157 3.08 23.09 -4.28
CA ILE A 157 2.43 22.09 -3.45
C ILE A 157 1.55 22.75 -2.38
N SER A 158 0.39 22.16 -2.13
CA SER A 158 -0.52 22.58 -1.09
C SER A 158 0.10 22.47 0.31
N THR A 159 -0.25 23.38 1.19
CA THR A 159 0.08 23.31 2.62
C THR A 159 -0.51 22.09 3.32
N TYR A 160 -1.47 21.41 2.69
CA TYR A 160 -2.17 20.25 3.23
C TYR A 160 -1.74 18.92 2.62
N ALA A 161 -0.79 18.94 1.67
CA ALA A 161 -0.32 17.72 1.04
C ALA A 161 0.18 16.72 2.06
N THR A 162 -0.29 15.49 1.96
CA THR A 162 0.02 14.40 2.87
C THR A 162 0.44 13.18 2.08
N LEU A 163 1.62 12.64 2.40
CA LEU A 163 2.09 11.36 1.89
C LEU A 163 1.67 10.26 2.86
N ARG A 164 1.25 9.14 2.31
CA ARG A 164 0.78 7.98 3.08
C ARG A 164 1.31 6.69 2.48
N ASN A 165 1.57 5.69 3.31
CA ASN A 165 1.81 4.35 2.81
C ASN A 165 0.58 3.81 2.08
N SER A 166 0.83 3.17 0.94
CA SER A 166 -0.16 2.37 0.22
C SER A 166 -0.02 0.92 0.64
N PHE A 167 -1.07 0.34 1.22
CA PHE A 167 -1.10 -1.08 1.50
C PHE A 167 -1.37 -1.87 0.23
N LYS A 168 -0.65 -2.97 0.09
CA LYS A 168 -0.82 -3.93 -1.00
C LYS A 168 -1.25 -5.27 -0.43
N VAL A 169 -2.09 -5.95 -1.17
CA VAL A 169 -2.44 -7.36 -0.92
C VAL A 169 -1.70 -8.20 -1.94
N SER A 170 -1.00 -9.20 -1.47
CA SER A 170 -0.31 -10.18 -2.32
C SER A 170 -0.78 -11.58 -1.97
N ALA A 171 -0.91 -12.43 -2.98
CA ALA A 171 -1.28 -13.81 -2.79
C ALA A 171 -0.53 -14.73 -3.75
N LEU A 172 -0.06 -15.86 -3.23
CA LEU A 172 0.59 -16.94 -3.96
C LEU A 172 -0.26 -18.20 -3.80
N ALA A 173 -0.84 -18.71 -4.90
CA ALA A 173 -1.66 -19.90 -4.85
C ALA A 173 -0.82 -21.15 -4.58
N LYS A 174 -1.42 -22.09 -3.84
CA LYS A 174 -0.93 -23.45 -3.67
C LYS A 174 -1.96 -24.44 -4.21
N GLY A 175 -1.51 -25.41 -4.96
CA GLY A 175 -2.36 -26.46 -5.51
C GLY A 175 -1.58 -27.70 -5.90
N ASN A 176 -2.32 -28.72 -6.29
CA ASN A 176 -1.79 -30.03 -6.66
C ASN A 176 -1.51 -30.20 -8.16
N ALA A 177 -1.65 -29.14 -8.96
CA ALA A 177 -1.35 -29.13 -10.39
C ALA A 177 -0.24 -28.11 -10.70
N ALA A 178 0.41 -28.25 -11.86
CA ALA A 178 1.52 -27.39 -12.28
C ALA A 178 1.13 -25.92 -12.40
N SER A 179 -0.12 -25.63 -12.74
CA SER A 179 -0.64 -24.27 -12.69
C SER A 179 -2.06 -24.27 -12.14
N VAL A 180 -2.29 -23.57 -11.05
CA VAL A 180 -3.62 -23.40 -10.45
C VAL A 180 -3.90 -21.92 -10.32
N THR A 181 -5.14 -21.57 -10.61
CA THR A 181 -5.61 -20.19 -10.51
C THR A 181 -6.82 -20.08 -9.61
N GLY A 182 -6.96 -18.94 -8.97
CA GLY A 182 -8.10 -18.59 -8.15
C GLY A 182 -8.28 -17.09 -8.07
N ALA A 183 -9.22 -16.66 -7.26
CA ALA A 183 -9.46 -15.26 -6.95
C ALA A 183 -9.48 -15.07 -5.44
N LEU A 184 -8.70 -14.13 -4.95
CA LEU A 184 -8.78 -13.62 -3.59
C LEU A 184 -9.64 -12.37 -3.60
N TYR A 185 -10.81 -12.46 -2.99
CA TYR A 185 -11.67 -11.30 -2.75
C TYR A 185 -11.28 -10.68 -1.42
N TYR A 186 -11.19 -9.36 -1.37
CA TYR A 186 -10.86 -8.66 -0.14
C TYR A 186 -11.67 -7.38 0.01
N GLN A 187 -12.00 -7.04 1.24
CA GLN A 187 -12.74 -5.85 1.60
C GLN A 187 -12.33 -5.38 3.00
N GLN A 188 -12.18 -4.08 3.15
CA GLN A 188 -12.06 -3.52 4.50
C GLN A 188 -13.38 -3.65 5.24
N VAL A 189 -13.27 -4.00 6.50
CA VAL A 189 -14.42 -4.13 7.40
C VAL A 189 -14.11 -3.44 8.72
N GLN A 190 -15.12 -2.82 9.29
CA GLN A 190 -15.05 -2.29 10.64
C GLN A 190 -15.65 -3.32 11.59
N VAL A 191 -14.89 -3.66 12.63
CA VAL A 191 -15.40 -4.49 13.71
C VAL A 191 -16.17 -3.61 14.66
N THR A 192 -17.49 -3.76 14.70
CA THR A 192 -18.32 -3.08 15.71
C THR A 192 -18.54 -4.03 16.87
N GLY A 193 -18.07 -3.64 18.06
CA GLY A 193 -18.47 -4.29 19.30
C GLY A 193 -19.96 -4.04 19.52
N GLU A 194 -20.70 -5.07 19.90
CA GLU A 194 -21.97 -4.83 20.58
C GLU A 194 -21.64 -4.19 21.92
N ALA A 195 -22.28 -3.02 22.17
CA ALA A 195 -22.25 -2.37 23.48
C ALA A 195 -23.13 -3.14 24.46
#